data_9f0036050d19f96585e95e2144a8b4f2
#
_entry.id   9f0036050d19f96585e95e2144a8b4f2
#
_cell.length_a   1.000
_cell.length_b   1.000
_cell.length_c   1.000
_cell.angle_alpha   90.00
_cell.angle_beta   90.00
_cell.angle_gamma   90.00
#
_symmetry.space_group_name_H-M   'P 1'
#
loop_
_entity.id
_entity.type
_entity.pdbx_description
1 polymer ?
#
loop_
_entity_poly.entity_id
_entity_poly.type
_entity_poly.pdbx_seq_one_letter_code
_entity_poly.pdbx_strand_id
1 'polypeptide(L)'
;MKKLIIFLSVITLLIISGLFYFRSMIQDEDVPQTENLIPDNLPKKALAIFAHPDDEITIIGTMKMLKSQGVETGICYMTRGEAGLNGSIIDVSKIKELADTSLNKLKKVLGQRRTREVDNVANILGLNHHEMFDFPDSGTSDVPLDSLKKVVRSSIRKYRPSILFTLDDKVGLYGHPDHRNVSKAVLEVFEEDKGKTNFSPKKLYQVTLPKDMITFALKIADGFRKNYPKDPTKGLPQADMSVNVSVYGRFKRDCMLAHVSQRPTFDDMKPGFATLPPWIYFRIFDREYFHVIELQ
;
A
#
# COMPACT_ATOMS: atom_id res chain seq x y z
N MET A 1 -18.94 38.80 22.21
CA MET A 1 -18.51 37.42 22.48
C MET A 1 -19.51 36.36 22.04
N LYS A 2 -20.78 36.32 22.53
CA LYS A 2 -21.77 35.28 22.14
C LYS A 2 -21.98 35.15 20.61
N LYS A 3 -22.13 36.26 19.87
CA LYS A 3 -22.29 36.22 18.39
C LYS A 3 -21.10 35.64 17.65
N LEU A 4 -19.86 35.90 18.12
CA LEU A 4 -18.64 35.33 17.56
C LEU A 4 -18.54 33.82 17.80
N ILE A 5 -18.91 33.37 19.01
CA ILE A 5 -18.94 31.93 19.34
C ILE A 5 -19.94 31.20 18.48
N ILE A 6 -21.16 31.73 18.32
CA ILE A 6 -22.20 31.17 17.45
C ILE A 6 -21.69 31.10 16.01
N PHE A 7 -21.09 32.17 15.50
CA PHE A 7 -20.53 32.20 14.14
C PHE A 7 -19.46 31.15 13.92
N LEU A 8 -18.50 31.04 14.84
CA LEU A 8 -17.44 30.01 14.80
C LEU A 8 -18.02 28.59 14.88
N SER A 9 -19.02 28.37 15.75
CA SER A 9 -19.69 27.06 15.87
C SER A 9 -20.41 26.68 14.58
N VAL A 10 -21.08 27.60 13.91
CA VAL A 10 -21.75 27.35 12.61
C VAL A 10 -20.72 27.00 11.52
N ILE A 11 -19.62 27.74 11.43
CA ILE A 11 -18.54 27.43 10.47
C ILE A 11 -17.96 26.06 10.75
N THR A 12 -17.69 25.72 12.01
CA THR A 12 -17.16 24.39 12.39
C THR A 12 -18.12 23.27 12.00
N LEU A 13 -19.42 23.45 12.24
CA LEU A 13 -20.45 22.50 11.82
C LEU A 13 -20.50 22.32 10.29
N LEU A 14 -20.43 23.42 9.54
CA LEU A 14 -20.41 23.36 8.06
C LEU A 14 -19.17 22.64 7.54
N ILE A 15 -17.99 22.89 8.13
CA ILE A 15 -16.75 22.19 7.78
C ILE A 15 -16.88 20.69 8.06
N ILE A 16 -17.34 20.33 9.26
CA ILE A 16 -17.52 18.91 9.67
C ILE A 16 -18.53 18.23 8.73
N SER A 17 -19.67 18.86 8.45
CA SER A 17 -20.68 18.33 7.53
C SER A 17 -20.12 18.15 6.11
N GLY A 18 -19.32 19.12 5.64
CA GLY A 18 -18.65 19.03 4.34
C GLY A 18 -17.65 17.88 4.26
N LEU A 19 -16.88 17.63 5.32
CA LEU A 19 -15.95 16.50 5.42
C LEU A 19 -16.69 15.15 5.41
N PHE A 20 -17.80 15.02 6.16
CA PHE A 20 -18.63 13.81 6.14
C PHE A 20 -19.27 13.58 4.78
N TYR A 21 -19.78 14.63 4.15
CA TYR A 21 -20.33 14.55 2.81
C TYR A 21 -19.27 14.12 1.78
N PHE A 22 -18.08 14.71 1.84
CA PHE A 22 -16.97 14.31 0.97
C PHE A 22 -16.56 12.84 1.22
N ARG A 23 -16.49 12.40 2.49
CA ARG A 23 -16.23 11.01 2.83
C ARG A 23 -17.27 10.08 2.20
N SER A 24 -18.57 10.40 2.30
CA SER A 24 -19.64 9.58 1.73
C SER A 24 -19.61 9.52 0.19
N MET A 25 -19.00 10.49 -0.48
CA MET A 25 -18.83 10.48 -1.93
C MET A 25 -17.70 9.57 -2.44
N ILE A 26 -16.72 9.26 -1.60
CA ILE A 26 -15.54 8.49 -2.02
C ILE A 26 -15.46 7.10 -1.39
N GLN A 27 -16.16 6.88 -0.28
CA GLN A 27 -16.21 5.59 0.41
C GLN A 27 -17.42 4.78 -0.08
N ASP A 28 -17.27 3.47 -0.10
CA ASP A 28 -18.37 2.55 -0.35
C ASP A 28 -18.83 1.96 0.99
N GLU A 29 -19.99 2.42 1.45
CA GLU A 29 -20.55 1.98 2.74
C GLU A 29 -21.18 0.59 2.66
N ASP A 30 -21.51 0.10 1.46
CA ASP A 30 -22.09 -1.22 1.25
C ASP A 30 -21.06 -2.34 1.36
N VAL A 31 -19.76 -2.01 1.23
CA VAL A 31 -18.67 -2.98 1.41
C VAL A 31 -18.57 -3.36 2.89
N PRO A 32 -18.73 -4.65 3.24
CA PRO A 32 -18.68 -5.14 4.62
C PRO A 32 -17.36 -4.74 5.31
N GLN A 33 -17.46 -4.36 6.58
CA GLN A 33 -16.29 -4.12 7.42
C GLN A 33 -16.01 -5.33 8.31
N THR A 34 -14.72 -5.67 8.46
CA THR A 34 -14.27 -6.68 9.41
C THR A 34 -12.92 -6.32 10.01
N GLU A 35 -12.70 -6.73 11.25
CA GLU A 35 -11.40 -6.71 11.92
C GLU A 35 -10.82 -8.13 12.05
N ASN A 36 -11.59 -9.16 11.67
CA ASN A 36 -11.26 -10.57 11.84
C ASN A 36 -10.78 -11.16 10.50
N LEU A 37 -9.49 -10.95 10.16
CA LEU A 37 -8.94 -11.41 8.89
C LEU A 37 -8.39 -12.84 8.96
N ILE A 38 -7.99 -13.29 10.15
CA ILE A 38 -7.43 -14.64 10.37
C ILE A 38 -8.42 -15.46 11.22
N PRO A 39 -8.97 -16.54 10.71
CA PRO A 39 -9.77 -17.47 11.50
C PRO A 39 -9.06 -17.91 12.79
N ASP A 40 -9.81 -18.12 13.88
CA ASP A 40 -9.24 -18.41 15.20
C ASP A 40 -8.48 -19.75 15.28
N ASN A 41 -8.82 -20.69 14.42
CA ASN A 41 -8.16 -21.99 14.31
C ASN A 41 -6.85 -21.96 13.52
N LEU A 42 -6.44 -20.81 12.98
CA LEU A 42 -5.21 -20.66 12.21
C LEU A 42 -4.13 -19.92 13.00
N PRO A 43 -2.85 -20.19 12.72
CA PRO A 43 -1.74 -19.43 13.28
C PRO A 43 -1.91 -17.93 12.99
N LYS A 44 -1.69 -17.08 13.97
CA LYS A 44 -1.84 -15.62 13.84
C LYS A 44 -0.59 -15.02 13.14
N LYS A 45 -0.49 -15.25 11.82
CA LYS A 45 0.64 -14.82 10.98
C LYS A 45 0.15 -14.22 9.65
N ALA A 46 0.67 -13.05 9.31
CA ALA A 46 0.36 -12.33 8.08
C ALA A 46 1.63 -11.90 7.35
N LEU A 47 1.65 -12.03 6.04
CA LEU A 47 2.76 -11.60 5.19
C LEU A 47 2.21 -10.77 4.03
N ALA A 48 2.75 -9.57 3.84
CA ALA A 48 2.53 -8.78 2.63
C ALA A 48 3.70 -8.95 1.66
N ILE A 49 3.40 -9.00 0.37
CA ILE A 49 4.41 -9.10 -0.70
C ILE A 49 4.09 -8.02 -1.73
N PHE A 50 5.00 -7.08 -1.89
CA PHE A 50 4.84 -5.90 -2.75
C PHE A 50 6.01 -5.75 -3.73
N ALA A 51 5.82 -4.91 -4.73
CA ALA A 51 6.85 -4.60 -5.71
C ALA A 51 7.89 -3.64 -5.14
N HIS A 52 7.44 -2.52 -4.56
CA HIS A 52 8.32 -1.43 -4.13
C HIS A 52 8.14 -1.08 -2.66
N PRO A 53 9.19 -0.55 -2.01
CA PRO A 53 9.02 0.24 -0.79
C PRO A 53 8.01 1.37 -1.05
N ASP A 54 7.09 1.59 -0.13
CA ASP A 54 5.95 2.50 -0.17
C ASP A 54 4.60 1.89 -0.63
N ASP A 55 4.56 0.73 -1.27
CA ASP A 55 3.30 0.06 -1.60
C ASP A 55 2.48 -0.30 -0.35
N GLU A 56 3.16 -0.57 0.77
CA GLU A 56 2.51 -0.91 2.04
C GLU A 56 1.65 0.21 2.62
N ILE A 57 1.78 1.46 2.14
CA ILE A 57 0.90 2.56 2.58
C ILE A 57 -0.58 2.25 2.34
N THR A 58 -0.85 1.32 1.45
CA THR A 58 -2.20 0.85 1.13
C THR A 58 -2.82 -0.02 2.23
N ILE A 59 -1.98 -0.63 3.10
CA ILE A 59 -2.41 -1.57 4.16
C ILE A 59 -1.82 -1.27 5.54
N ILE A 60 -1.20 -0.11 5.75
CA ILE A 60 -0.55 0.24 7.04
C ILE A 60 -1.50 0.12 8.22
N GLY A 61 -2.74 0.59 8.05
CA GLY A 61 -3.74 0.55 9.11
C GLY A 61 -4.12 -0.89 9.45
N THR A 62 -4.35 -1.72 8.44
CA THR A 62 -4.62 -3.16 8.58
C THR A 62 -3.45 -3.88 9.24
N MET A 63 -2.21 -3.64 8.82
CA MET A 63 -1.03 -4.25 9.45
C MET A 63 -0.89 -3.83 10.91
N LYS A 64 -1.17 -2.56 11.25
CA LYS A 64 -1.15 -2.08 12.63
C LYS A 64 -2.26 -2.68 13.48
N MET A 65 -3.45 -2.85 12.92
CA MET A 65 -4.57 -3.55 13.56
C MET A 65 -4.18 -5.01 13.86
N LEU A 66 -3.69 -5.75 12.88
CA LEU A 66 -3.25 -7.13 13.05
C LEU A 66 -2.17 -7.24 14.13
N LYS A 67 -1.21 -6.31 14.12
CA LYS A 67 -0.17 -6.26 15.16
C LYS A 67 -0.76 -6.04 16.55
N SER A 68 -1.76 -5.16 16.70
CA SER A 68 -2.44 -4.92 17.98
C SER A 68 -3.24 -6.14 18.48
N GLN A 69 -3.63 -7.03 17.56
CA GLN A 69 -4.29 -8.31 17.86
C GLN A 69 -3.30 -9.46 18.14
N GLY A 70 -2.00 -9.16 18.25
CA GLY A 70 -0.97 -10.16 18.52
C GLY A 70 -0.55 -10.99 17.31
N VAL A 71 -0.90 -10.55 16.09
CA VAL A 71 -0.50 -11.24 14.86
C VAL A 71 0.98 -10.96 14.57
N GLU A 72 1.72 -12.02 14.23
CA GLU A 72 3.06 -11.91 13.67
C GLU A 72 2.96 -11.38 12.25
N THR A 73 3.53 -10.20 12.00
CA THR A 73 3.39 -9.47 10.74
C THR A 73 4.71 -9.30 10.03
N GLY A 74 4.71 -9.48 8.71
CA GLY A 74 5.89 -9.27 7.87
C GLY A 74 5.56 -8.62 6.53
N ILE A 75 6.57 -7.98 5.92
CA ILE A 75 6.48 -7.41 4.58
C ILE A 75 7.72 -7.78 3.77
N CYS A 76 7.52 -8.22 2.53
CA CYS A 76 8.56 -8.45 1.53
C CYS A 76 8.37 -7.48 0.36
N TYR A 77 9.46 -6.89 -0.11
CA TYR A 77 9.51 -6.04 -1.30
C TYR A 77 10.39 -6.69 -2.36
N MET A 78 9.91 -6.82 -3.57
CA MET A 78 10.65 -7.49 -4.64
C MET A 78 11.78 -6.64 -5.20
N THR A 79 11.67 -5.31 -5.14
CA THR A 79 12.70 -4.36 -5.60
C THR A 79 13.13 -3.45 -4.45
N ARG A 80 14.14 -2.63 -4.68
CA ARG A 80 14.54 -1.55 -3.76
C ARG A 80 13.90 -0.21 -4.13
N GLY A 81 13.07 -0.16 -5.17
CA GLY A 81 12.45 1.08 -5.64
C GLY A 81 13.45 2.09 -6.19
N GLU A 82 14.56 1.62 -6.74
CA GLU A 82 15.71 2.43 -7.15
C GLU A 82 15.47 3.24 -8.43
N ALA A 83 14.43 2.93 -9.20
CA ALA A 83 14.08 3.68 -10.40
C ALA A 83 13.16 4.89 -10.13
N GLY A 84 12.63 5.04 -8.92
CA GLY A 84 11.72 6.12 -8.51
C GLY A 84 12.39 7.51 -8.42
N LEU A 85 13.34 7.83 -9.30
CA LEU A 85 14.11 9.08 -9.29
C LEU A 85 13.25 10.33 -9.54
N ASN A 86 12.24 10.22 -10.39
CA ASN A 86 11.40 11.36 -10.79
C ASN A 86 10.46 11.85 -9.67
N GLY A 87 10.15 10.98 -8.69
CA GLY A 87 9.35 11.33 -7.52
C GLY A 87 10.19 11.53 -6.25
N SER A 88 11.51 11.44 -6.34
CA SER A 88 12.38 11.49 -5.17
C SER A 88 12.85 12.91 -4.84
N ILE A 89 13.00 13.19 -3.53
CA ILE A 89 13.68 14.41 -3.02
C ILE A 89 15.21 14.28 -3.14
N ILE A 90 15.71 13.37 -3.94
CA ILE A 90 17.15 13.40 -4.27
C ILE A 90 17.35 14.64 -5.11
N ASP A 91 17.99 15.63 -4.49
CA ASP A 91 18.35 16.87 -5.16
C ASP A 91 19.37 16.57 -6.26
N VAL A 92 18.82 16.30 -7.45
CA VAL A 92 19.61 16.01 -8.66
C VAL A 92 20.54 17.20 -8.98
N SER A 93 20.22 18.43 -8.49
CA SER A 93 21.08 19.60 -8.67
C SER A 93 22.38 19.50 -7.86
N LYS A 94 22.31 18.95 -6.65
CA LYS A 94 23.53 18.68 -5.84
C LYS A 94 24.35 17.52 -6.37
N ILE A 95 23.76 16.67 -7.20
CA ILE A 95 24.45 15.54 -7.83
C ILE A 95 25.04 15.95 -9.18
N LYS A 96 24.53 17.02 -9.81
CA LYS A 96 25.11 17.62 -11.01
C LYS A 96 26.53 18.19 -10.79
N GLU A 97 26.88 18.51 -9.55
CA GLU A 97 28.28 18.87 -9.20
C GLU A 97 29.25 17.67 -9.28
N LEU A 98 28.72 16.45 -9.28
CA LEU A 98 29.46 15.23 -9.58
C LEU A 98 29.27 14.92 -11.08
N ALA A 99 29.93 15.66 -11.94
CA ALA A 99 29.81 15.63 -13.41
C ALA A 99 30.00 14.24 -14.07
N ASP A 100 30.16 13.18 -13.30
CA ASP A 100 30.46 11.81 -13.74
C ASP A 100 29.56 10.74 -13.07
N THR A 101 28.41 11.16 -12.50
CA THR A 101 27.56 10.22 -11.79
C THR A 101 26.61 9.53 -12.76
N SER A 102 26.97 8.32 -13.18
CA SER A 102 26.10 7.49 -14.01
C SER A 102 24.72 7.28 -13.34
N LEU A 103 23.66 7.16 -14.14
CA LEU A 103 22.28 6.87 -13.70
C LEU A 103 22.25 5.66 -12.74
N ASN A 104 23.08 4.66 -12.98
CA ASN A 104 23.20 3.48 -12.12
C ASN A 104 23.68 3.80 -10.70
N LYS A 105 24.58 4.77 -10.54
CA LYS A 105 25.03 5.22 -9.22
C LYS A 105 23.90 5.94 -8.46
N LEU A 106 23.10 6.76 -9.16
CA LEU A 106 21.92 7.41 -8.58
C LEU A 106 20.89 6.40 -8.13
N LYS A 107 20.55 5.42 -8.98
CA LYS A 107 19.68 4.32 -8.63
C LYS A 107 20.16 3.58 -7.38
N LYS A 108 21.43 3.22 -7.33
CA LYS A 108 22.02 2.55 -6.16
C LYS A 108 21.88 3.38 -4.88
N VAL A 109 22.16 4.69 -4.93
CA VAL A 109 22.00 5.59 -3.78
C VAL A 109 20.54 5.66 -3.33
N LEU A 110 19.61 5.79 -4.28
CA LEU A 110 18.19 5.81 -3.96
C LEU A 110 17.73 4.48 -3.31
N GLY A 111 18.10 3.35 -3.88
CA GLY A 111 17.77 2.04 -3.33
C GLY A 111 18.28 1.84 -1.90
N GLN A 112 19.52 2.28 -1.61
CA GLN A 112 20.07 2.27 -0.24
C GLN A 112 19.32 3.20 0.71
N ARG A 113 18.86 4.35 0.22
CA ARG A 113 18.03 5.27 1.02
C ARG A 113 16.68 4.66 1.33
N ARG A 114 15.99 4.12 0.32
CA ARG A 114 14.68 3.48 0.49
C ARG A 114 14.76 2.26 1.41
N THR A 115 15.88 1.52 1.42
CA THR A 115 16.10 0.45 2.39
C THR A 115 16.02 0.96 3.83
N ARG A 116 16.69 2.08 4.14
CA ARG A 116 16.63 2.69 5.48
C ARG A 116 15.25 3.26 5.81
N GLU A 117 14.53 3.74 4.81
CA GLU A 117 13.14 4.21 4.98
C GLU A 117 12.21 3.06 5.34
N VAL A 118 12.38 1.88 4.72
CA VAL A 118 11.67 0.64 5.08
C VAL A 118 12.01 0.20 6.51
N ASP A 119 13.28 0.28 6.94
CA ASP A 119 13.66 -0.03 8.33
C ASP A 119 12.89 0.86 9.33
N ASN A 120 12.76 2.16 9.01
CA ASN A 120 11.99 3.10 9.83
C ASN A 120 10.49 2.75 9.86
N VAL A 121 9.88 2.43 8.71
CA VAL A 121 8.48 1.98 8.63
C VAL A 121 8.27 0.70 9.43
N ALA A 122 9.17 -0.28 9.30
CA ALA A 122 9.11 -1.52 10.06
C ALA A 122 9.11 -1.27 11.57
N ASN A 123 9.95 -0.34 12.04
CA ASN A 123 10.00 0.07 13.45
C ASN A 123 8.70 0.76 13.90
N ILE A 124 8.14 1.70 13.11
CA ILE A 124 6.88 2.39 13.43
C ILE A 124 5.72 1.40 13.54
N LEU A 125 5.61 0.46 12.60
CA LEU A 125 4.59 -0.58 12.59
C LEU A 125 4.82 -1.64 13.67
N GLY A 126 6.07 -1.84 14.07
CA GLY A 126 6.49 -2.94 14.94
C GLY A 126 6.45 -4.29 14.22
N LEU A 127 6.84 -4.31 12.94
CA LEU A 127 6.87 -5.55 12.15
C LEU A 127 7.80 -6.59 12.78
N ASN A 128 7.44 -7.87 12.68
CA ASN A 128 8.30 -8.98 13.09
C ASN A 128 9.39 -9.25 12.05
N HIS A 129 9.04 -9.02 10.77
CA HIS A 129 9.92 -9.32 9.65
C HIS A 129 9.73 -8.27 8.54
N HIS A 130 10.86 -7.88 7.93
CA HIS A 130 10.83 -7.21 6.63
C HIS A 130 12.02 -7.69 5.80
N GLU A 131 11.84 -7.79 4.49
CA GLU A 131 12.86 -8.27 3.58
C GLU A 131 12.73 -7.53 2.24
N MET A 132 13.86 -7.21 1.64
CA MET A 132 13.93 -6.59 0.33
C MET A 132 14.78 -7.43 -0.59
N PHE A 133 14.27 -7.67 -1.80
CA PHE A 133 14.98 -8.39 -2.84
C PHE A 133 15.56 -7.40 -3.87
N ASP A 134 16.43 -7.92 -4.73
CA ASP A 134 17.17 -7.11 -5.70
C ASP A 134 16.68 -7.33 -7.15
N PHE A 135 15.36 -7.52 -7.33
CA PHE A 135 14.82 -7.48 -8.68
C PHE A 135 14.85 -6.04 -9.21
N PRO A 136 15.00 -5.85 -10.53
CA PRO A 136 15.10 -4.52 -11.11
C PRO A 136 13.77 -3.76 -10.95
N ASP A 137 13.82 -2.58 -10.35
CA ASP A 137 12.68 -1.65 -10.30
C ASP A 137 12.41 -1.10 -11.71
N SER A 138 11.15 -1.04 -12.10
CA SER A 138 10.66 -0.73 -13.45
C SER A 138 11.09 -1.77 -14.50
N GLY A 139 11.47 -2.96 -14.07
CA GLY A 139 11.99 -4.02 -14.94
C GLY A 139 11.58 -5.43 -14.51
N THR A 140 10.63 -5.60 -13.58
CA THR A 140 10.18 -6.94 -13.19
C THR A 140 9.48 -7.68 -14.33
N SER A 141 8.94 -6.96 -15.34
CA SER A 141 8.38 -7.56 -16.56
C SER A 141 9.41 -8.25 -17.46
N ASP A 142 10.67 -7.86 -17.33
CA ASP A 142 11.77 -8.45 -18.11
C ASP A 142 12.39 -9.67 -17.37
N VAL A 143 11.94 -9.92 -16.16
CA VAL A 143 12.36 -11.08 -15.36
C VAL A 143 11.38 -12.23 -15.60
N PRO A 144 11.87 -13.48 -15.83
CA PRO A 144 10.98 -14.63 -15.88
C PRO A 144 10.07 -14.73 -14.67
N LEU A 145 8.77 -14.86 -14.86
CA LEU A 145 7.78 -14.90 -13.76
C LEU A 145 8.11 -15.98 -12.71
N ASP A 146 8.67 -17.11 -13.16
CA ASP A 146 9.11 -18.19 -12.28
C ASP A 146 10.21 -17.76 -11.28
N SER A 147 11.02 -16.76 -11.63
CA SER A 147 12.02 -16.20 -10.71
C SER A 147 11.33 -15.46 -9.54
N LEU A 148 10.31 -14.66 -9.84
CA LEU A 148 9.47 -14.02 -8.81
C LEU A 148 8.73 -15.06 -7.98
N LYS A 149 8.09 -16.04 -8.63
CA LYS A 149 7.37 -17.15 -7.96
C LYS A 149 8.29 -17.95 -7.03
N LYS A 150 9.54 -18.16 -7.40
CA LYS A 150 10.53 -18.85 -6.55
C LYS A 150 10.78 -18.08 -5.25
N VAL A 151 10.90 -16.75 -5.32
CA VAL A 151 11.07 -15.89 -4.14
C VAL A 151 9.82 -15.88 -3.29
N VAL A 152 8.63 -15.73 -3.90
CA VAL A 152 7.33 -15.81 -3.21
C VAL A 152 7.22 -17.12 -2.43
N ARG A 153 7.49 -18.27 -3.06
CA ARG A 153 7.47 -19.58 -2.39
C ARG A 153 8.47 -19.67 -1.25
N SER A 154 9.66 -19.09 -1.43
CA SER A 154 10.69 -19.06 -0.38
C SER A 154 10.23 -18.27 0.83
N SER A 155 9.64 -17.10 0.62
CA SER A 155 9.09 -16.23 1.66
C SER A 155 7.93 -16.91 2.41
N ILE A 156 7.00 -17.54 1.68
CA ILE A 156 5.91 -18.31 2.30
C ILE A 156 6.44 -19.46 3.16
N ARG A 157 7.42 -20.21 2.66
CA ARG A 157 8.04 -21.31 3.46
C ARG A 157 8.77 -20.80 4.68
N LYS A 158 9.48 -19.67 4.58
CA LYS A 158 10.25 -19.05 5.66
C LYS A 158 9.35 -18.53 6.77
N TYR A 159 8.31 -17.76 6.43
CA TYR A 159 7.48 -17.06 7.40
C TYR A 159 6.22 -17.83 7.78
N ARG A 160 5.76 -18.76 6.95
CA ARG A 160 4.57 -19.60 7.17
C ARG A 160 3.32 -18.78 7.51
N PRO A 161 2.95 -17.78 6.73
CA PRO A 161 1.79 -16.95 7.01
C PRO A 161 0.48 -17.72 6.81
N SER A 162 -0.55 -17.36 7.58
CA SER A 162 -1.92 -17.87 7.38
C SER A 162 -2.66 -17.06 6.31
N ILE A 163 -2.30 -15.79 6.17
CA ILE A 163 -2.87 -14.88 5.18
C ILE A 163 -1.77 -14.12 4.44
N LEU A 164 -2.04 -13.82 3.18
CA LEU A 164 -1.19 -13.00 2.32
C LEU A 164 -1.88 -11.69 1.95
N PHE A 165 -1.08 -10.64 1.76
CA PHE A 165 -1.50 -9.39 1.15
C PHE A 165 -0.62 -9.09 -0.06
N THR A 166 -1.22 -8.53 -1.11
CA THR A 166 -0.52 -7.97 -2.28
C THR A 166 -1.42 -6.94 -2.98
N LEU A 167 -0.93 -6.28 -4.00
CA LEU A 167 -1.79 -5.49 -4.89
C LEU A 167 -2.60 -6.43 -5.80
N ASP A 168 -3.50 -5.92 -6.62
CA ASP A 168 -4.19 -6.72 -7.61
C ASP A 168 -3.30 -7.03 -8.83
N ASP A 169 -3.53 -8.17 -9.48
CA ASP A 169 -2.74 -8.64 -10.62
C ASP A 169 -3.20 -8.05 -11.96
N LYS A 170 -4.39 -7.46 -12.03
CA LYS A 170 -4.98 -6.95 -13.27
C LYS A 170 -4.53 -5.54 -13.58
N VAL A 171 -4.61 -4.66 -12.59
CA VAL A 171 -4.26 -3.25 -12.71
C VAL A 171 -2.98 -2.92 -11.95
N GLY A 172 -2.73 -3.56 -10.80
CA GLY A 172 -1.65 -3.18 -9.89
C GLY A 172 -1.92 -1.83 -9.28
N LEU A 173 -3.12 -1.65 -8.73
CA LEU A 173 -3.69 -0.47 -8.11
C LEU A 173 -3.94 0.70 -9.08
N TYR A 174 -2.93 1.21 -9.77
CA TYR A 174 -3.05 2.37 -10.67
C TYR A 174 -2.45 2.13 -12.06
N GLY A 175 -2.01 0.93 -12.39
CA GLY A 175 -1.52 0.56 -13.72
C GLY A 175 -0.01 0.32 -13.80
N HIS A 176 0.70 0.25 -12.67
CA HIS A 176 2.15 0.01 -12.67
C HIS A 176 2.49 -1.42 -13.12
N PRO A 177 3.37 -1.64 -14.11
CA PRO A 177 3.71 -2.98 -14.60
C PRO A 177 4.28 -3.90 -13.52
N ASP A 178 5.19 -3.40 -12.67
CA ASP A 178 5.81 -4.19 -11.61
C ASP A 178 4.79 -4.64 -10.57
N HIS A 179 3.82 -3.79 -10.21
CA HIS A 179 2.74 -4.17 -9.29
C HIS A 179 1.96 -5.36 -9.83
N ARG A 180 1.57 -5.30 -11.11
CA ARG A 180 0.85 -6.40 -11.76
C ARG A 180 1.67 -7.68 -11.79
N ASN A 181 2.95 -7.56 -12.12
CA ASN A 181 3.83 -8.72 -12.29
C ASN A 181 4.10 -9.44 -10.96
N VAL A 182 4.41 -8.66 -9.91
CA VAL A 182 4.61 -9.21 -8.56
C VAL A 182 3.31 -9.80 -8.02
N SER A 183 2.19 -9.09 -8.15
CA SER A 183 0.88 -9.58 -7.69
C SER A 183 0.43 -10.83 -8.44
N LYS A 184 0.71 -10.91 -9.75
CA LYS A 184 0.50 -12.12 -10.54
C LYS A 184 1.34 -13.29 -10.03
N ALA A 185 2.62 -13.07 -9.71
CA ALA A 185 3.47 -14.12 -9.14
C ALA A 185 2.92 -14.61 -7.79
N VAL A 186 2.41 -13.72 -6.94
CA VAL A 186 1.79 -14.09 -5.66
C VAL A 186 0.51 -14.89 -5.88
N LEU A 187 -0.37 -14.44 -6.77
CA LEU A 187 -1.63 -15.11 -7.09
C LEU A 187 -1.38 -16.51 -7.66
N GLU A 188 -0.52 -16.62 -8.67
CA GLU A 188 -0.21 -17.93 -9.28
C GLU A 188 0.40 -18.90 -8.25
N VAL A 189 1.31 -18.46 -7.38
CA VAL A 189 1.83 -19.32 -6.31
C VAL A 189 0.73 -19.73 -5.35
N PHE A 190 -0.18 -18.81 -4.98
CA PHE A 190 -1.29 -19.10 -4.11
C PHE A 190 -2.22 -20.18 -4.72
N GLU A 191 -2.53 -20.11 -6.01
CA GLU A 191 -3.37 -21.06 -6.71
C GLU A 191 -2.67 -22.41 -6.98
N GLU A 192 -1.42 -22.39 -7.43
CA GLU A 192 -0.66 -23.60 -7.80
C GLU A 192 -0.24 -24.45 -6.60
N ASP A 193 -0.03 -23.82 -5.44
CA ASP A 193 0.47 -24.50 -4.28
C ASP A 193 -0.64 -24.82 -3.25
N LYS A 194 -1.89 -24.41 -3.53
CA LYS A 194 -3.05 -24.78 -2.71
C LYS A 194 -3.14 -26.30 -2.56
N GLY A 195 -3.45 -26.77 -1.34
CA GLY A 195 -3.54 -28.21 -1.05
C GLY A 195 -2.21 -28.93 -0.85
N LYS A 196 -1.08 -28.30 -1.12
CA LYS A 196 0.22 -28.89 -0.81
C LYS A 196 0.48 -28.87 0.71
N THR A 197 1.04 -29.96 1.25
CA THR A 197 1.24 -30.16 2.70
C THR A 197 2.00 -29.03 3.39
N ASN A 198 2.90 -28.35 2.68
CA ASN A 198 3.74 -27.29 3.24
C ASN A 198 3.27 -25.87 2.86
N PHE A 199 2.09 -25.72 2.26
CA PHE A 199 1.53 -24.43 1.90
C PHE A 199 0.62 -23.92 3.02
N SER A 200 1.04 -22.88 3.72
CA SER A 200 0.36 -22.38 4.92
C SER A 200 -0.75 -21.35 4.66
N PRO A 201 -0.69 -20.47 3.61
CA PRO A 201 -1.71 -19.46 3.40
C PRO A 201 -3.08 -20.05 3.10
N LYS A 202 -4.13 -19.45 3.67
CA LYS A 202 -5.54 -19.83 3.43
C LYS A 202 -6.33 -18.75 2.73
N LYS A 203 -5.87 -17.50 2.83
CA LYS A 203 -6.51 -16.36 2.17
C LYS A 203 -5.44 -15.45 1.57
N LEU A 204 -5.78 -14.89 0.41
CA LEU A 204 -5.02 -13.83 -0.25
C LEU A 204 -5.91 -12.60 -0.33
N TYR A 205 -5.44 -11.50 0.22
CA TYR A 205 -6.08 -10.19 0.17
C TYR A 205 -5.38 -9.34 -0.88
N GLN A 206 -6.08 -9.03 -1.96
CA GLN A 206 -5.62 -8.10 -2.97
C GLN A 206 -6.15 -6.70 -2.67
N VAL A 207 -5.26 -5.72 -2.58
CA VAL A 207 -5.66 -4.32 -2.36
C VAL A 207 -6.47 -3.83 -3.55
N THR A 208 -7.61 -3.21 -3.25
CA THR A 208 -8.47 -2.58 -4.25
C THR A 208 -9.02 -1.24 -3.74
N LEU A 209 -9.77 -0.54 -4.57
CA LEU A 209 -10.43 0.71 -4.22
C LEU A 209 -11.90 0.66 -4.71
N PRO A 210 -12.84 1.26 -3.99
CA PRO A 210 -14.20 1.40 -4.48
C PRO A 210 -14.26 2.35 -5.69
N LYS A 211 -15.25 2.15 -6.54
CA LYS A 211 -15.41 2.86 -7.82
C LYS A 211 -15.35 4.39 -7.67
N ASP A 212 -15.98 4.93 -6.64
CA ASP A 212 -16.02 6.37 -6.44
C ASP A 212 -14.67 6.93 -5.99
N MET A 213 -13.91 6.17 -5.21
CA MET A 213 -12.53 6.52 -4.87
C MET A 213 -11.61 6.47 -6.09
N ILE A 214 -11.78 5.48 -6.99
CA ILE A 214 -11.06 5.43 -8.27
C ILE A 214 -11.39 6.66 -9.11
N THR A 215 -12.69 6.99 -9.24
CA THR A 215 -13.16 8.16 -9.97
C THR A 215 -12.55 9.45 -9.40
N PHE A 216 -12.45 9.56 -8.08
CA PHE A 216 -11.79 10.67 -7.41
C PHE A 216 -10.28 10.69 -7.69
N ALA A 217 -9.59 9.55 -7.53
CA ALA A 217 -8.15 9.44 -7.80
C ALA A 217 -7.78 9.82 -9.24
N LEU A 218 -8.60 9.43 -10.22
CA LEU A 218 -8.44 9.82 -11.62
C LEU A 218 -8.52 11.34 -11.85
N LYS A 219 -9.20 12.08 -10.96
CA LYS A 219 -9.30 13.55 -11.05
C LYS A 219 -8.09 14.26 -10.46
N ILE A 220 -7.51 13.72 -9.38
CA ILE A 220 -6.50 14.44 -8.60
C ILE A 220 -5.08 13.91 -8.78
N ALA A 221 -4.88 12.62 -9.06
CA ALA A 221 -3.58 11.97 -9.08
C ALA A 221 -3.08 11.68 -10.50
N ASP A 222 -1.93 12.28 -10.87
CA ASP A 222 -1.33 12.13 -12.20
C ASP A 222 -0.99 10.67 -12.52
N GLY A 223 -0.50 9.91 -11.54
CA GLY A 223 -0.17 8.50 -11.68
C GLY A 223 -1.38 7.67 -12.12
N PHE A 224 -2.55 7.90 -11.50
CA PHE A 224 -3.81 7.27 -11.90
C PHE A 224 -4.23 7.70 -13.31
N ARG A 225 -4.24 9.00 -13.61
CA ARG A 225 -4.64 9.50 -14.94
C ARG A 225 -3.84 8.91 -16.09
N LYS A 226 -2.53 8.73 -15.89
CA LYS A 226 -1.61 8.26 -16.94
C LYS A 226 -1.65 6.75 -17.15
N ASN A 227 -1.78 5.99 -16.07
CA ASN A 227 -1.50 4.56 -16.10
C ASN A 227 -2.75 3.67 -15.90
N TYR A 228 -3.80 4.18 -15.25
CA TYR A 228 -5.01 3.40 -15.01
C TYR A 228 -5.69 3.01 -16.33
N PRO A 229 -6.22 1.78 -16.47
CA PRO A 229 -6.89 1.34 -17.70
C PRO A 229 -8.03 2.25 -18.12
N LYS A 230 -8.06 2.64 -19.38
CA LYS A 230 -9.17 3.45 -19.95
C LYS A 230 -10.40 2.62 -20.24
N ASP A 231 -10.23 1.32 -20.44
CA ASP A 231 -11.30 0.37 -20.63
C ASP A 231 -11.93 0.03 -19.27
N PRO A 232 -13.21 0.37 -19.03
CA PRO A 232 -13.85 0.16 -17.73
C PRO A 232 -14.00 -1.32 -17.35
N THR A 233 -13.88 -2.24 -18.32
CA THR A 233 -13.93 -3.69 -18.07
C THR A 233 -12.60 -4.23 -17.52
N LYS A 234 -11.53 -3.44 -17.58
CA LYS A 234 -10.17 -3.78 -17.12
C LYS A 234 -9.78 -3.04 -15.83
N GLY A 235 -10.75 -2.61 -15.06
CA GLY A 235 -10.53 -1.94 -13.79
C GLY A 235 -10.09 -2.86 -12.66
N LEU A 236 -9.90 -2.25 -11.49
CA LEU A 236 -9.63 -2.97 -10.24
C LEU A 236 -10.73 -4.00 -9.93
N PRO A 237 -10.40 -5.11 -9.26
CA PRO A 237 -11.41 -6.05 -8.78
C PRO A 237 -12.34 -5.35 -7.78
N GLN A 238 -13.59 -5.81 -7.72
CA GLN A 238 -14.56 -5.31 -6.74
C GLN A 238 -14.06 -5.59 -5.32
N ALA A 239 -14.31 -4.65 -4.41
CA ALA A 239 -14.02 -4.84 -3.00
C ALA A 239 -15.05 -5.80 -2.38
N ASP A 240 -14.56 -6.87 -1.74
CA ASP A 240 -15.40 -7.82 -1.01
C ASP A 240 -15.51 -7.44 0.47
N MET A 241 -14.51 -6.73 0.98
CA MET A 241 -14.45 -6.29 2.37
C MET A 241 -13.58 -5.06 2.56
N SER A 242 -13.74 -4.43 3.71
CA SER A 242 -12.88 -3.32 4.15
C SER A 242 -12.51 -3.44 5.62
N VAL A 243 -11.42 -2.80 5.99
CA VAL A 243 -10.97 -2.65 7.38
C VAL A 243 -11.06 -1.17 7.75
N ASN A 244 -11.72 -0.86 8.88
CA ASN A 244 -11.71 0.49 9.41
C ASN A 244 -10.37 0.77 10.11
N VAL A 245 -9.66 1.74 9.59
CA VAL A 245 -8.30 2.08 10.04
C VAL A 245 -8.20 3.50 10.62
N SER A 246 -9.32 4.13 10.91
CA SER A 246 -9.38 5.52 11.39
C SER A 246 -8.58 5.76 12.67
N VAL A 247 -8.55 4.80 13.59
CA VAL A 247 -7.79 4.87 14.85
C VAL A 247 -6.29 4.78 14.65
N TYR A 248 -5.84 4.27 13.51
CA TYR A 248 -4.43 4.12 13.14
C TYR A 248 -3.90 5.26 12.27
N GLY A 249 -4.68 6.32 12.06
CA GLY A 249 -4.34 7.43 11.17
C GLY A 249 -3.01 8.11 11.47
N ARG A 250 -2.61 8.21 12.75
CA ARG A 250 -1.29 8.70 13.11
C ARG A 250 -0.17 7.80 12.60
N PHE A 251 -0.28 6.50 12.80
CA PHE A 251 0.70 5.52 12.29
C PHE A 251 0.77 5.54 10.77
N LYS A 252 -0.37 5.64 10.07
CA LYS A 252 -0.41 5.77 8.60
C LYS A 252 0.39 6.99 8.15
N ARG A 253 0.16 8.15 8.77
CA ARG A 253 0.90 9.37 8.46
C ARG A 253 2.40 9.22 8.75
N ASP A 254 2.75 8.68 9.92
CA ASP A 254 4.14 8.58 10.35
C ASP A 254 4.94 7.63 9.43
N CYS A 255 4.34 6.51 8.96
CA CYS A 255 4.92 5.64 7.94
C CYS A 255 5.09 6.35 6.60
N MET A 256 4.07 7.06 6.11
CA MET A 256 4.17 7.83 4.86
C MET A 256 5.27 8.91 4.95
N LEU A 257 5.44 9.55 6.12
CA LEU A 257 6.51 10.53 6.36
C LEU A 257 7.90 9.89 6.46
N ALA A 258 7.98 8.61 6.83
CA ALA A 258 9.25 7.86 6.88
C ALA A 258 9.81 7.58 5.48
N HIS A 259 8.96 7.52 4.45
CA HIS A 259 9.38 7.45 3.04
C HIS A 259 9.78 8.83 2.50
N VAL A 260 10.80 9.42 3.09
CA VAL A 260 11.23 10.79 2.78
C VAL A 260 11.56 10.98 1.30
N SER A 261 12.17 9.96 0.68
CA SER A 261 12.56 10.02 -0.74
C SER A 261 11.35 10.09 -1.68
N GLN A 262 10.18 9.58 -1.26
CA GLN A 262 8.96 9.50 -2.07
C GLN A 262 7.92 10.57 -1.68
N ARG A 263 8.30 11.53 -0.85
CA ARG A 263 7.41 12.57 -0.37
C ARG A 263 6.66 13.33 -1.47
N PRO A 264 7.30 13.76 -2.59
CA PRO A 264 6.59 14.44 -3.67
C PRO A 264 5.50 13.59 -4.32
N THR A 265 5.73 12.29 -4.47
CA THR A 265 4.73 11.34 -4.98
C THR A 265 3.52 11.27 -4.05
N PHE A 266 3.74 11.23 -2.74
CA PHE A 266 2.64 11.22 -1.78
C PHE A 266 1.87 12.54 -1.72
N ASP A 267 2.56 13.67 -1.85
CA ASP A 267 1.90 14.98 -1.88
C ASP A 267 1.00 15.12 -3.12
N ASP A 268 1.37 14.51 -4.27
CA ASP A 268 0.52 14.42 -5.46
C ASP A 268 -0.66 13.45 -5.28
N MET A 269 -0.38 12.22 -4.81
CA MET A 269 -1.41 11.17 -4.73
C MET A 269 -2.36 11.31 -3.54
N LYS A 270 -1.90 11.94 -2.46
CA LYS A 270 -2.63 12.07 -1.18
C LYS A 270 -2.49 13.48 -0.61
N PRO A 271 -2.98 14.50 -1.34
CA PRO A 271 -2.82 15.88 -0.92
C PRO A 271 -3.42 16.11 0.48
N GLY A 272 -2.69 16.84 1.30
CA GLY A 272 -3.10 17.18 2.66
C GLY A 272 -2.74 16.15 3.75
N PHE A 273 -2.24 14.96 3.41
CA PHE A 273 -1.94 13.92 4.42
C PHE A 273 -0.93 14.38 5.49
N ALA A 274 -0.02 15.25 5.10
CA ALA A 274 1.04 15.74 5.97
C ALA A 274 0.70 17.05 6.70
N THR A 275 -0.24 17.83 6.15
CA THR A 275 -0.60 19.16 6.67
C THR A 275 -1.85 19.14 7.52
N LEU A 276 -2.83 18.29 7.18
CA LEU A 276 -4.03 18.12 7.99
C LEU A 276 -3.74 17.25 9.21
N PRO A 277 -4.40 17.51 10.36
CA PRO A 277 -4.33 16.62 11.51
C PRO A 277 -4.72 15.18 11.11
N PRO A 278 -3.97 14.15 11.55
CA PRO A 278 -4.25 12.75 11.15
C PRO A 278 -5.67 12.30 11.47
N TRP A 279 -6.21 12.75 12.59
CA TRP A 279 -7.57 12.42 13.02
C TRP A 279 -8.67 13.04 12.15
N ILE A 280 -8.35 14.08 11.35
CA ILE A 280 -9.23 14.61 10.30
C ILE A 280 -9.01 13.83 9.01
N TYR A 281 -7.77 13.81 8.51
CA TYR A 281 -7.45 13.21 7.21
C TYR A 281 -7.88 11.74 7.11
N PHE A 282 -7.49 10.94 8.11
CA PHE A 282 -7.81 9.51 8.14
C PHE A 282 -9.20 9.19 8.70
N ARG A 283 -10.05 10.18 8.93
CA ARG A 283 -11.50 10.01 9.06
C ARG A 283 -12.21 10.06 7.71
N ILE A 284 -11.59 10.71 6.74
CA ILE A 284 -12.08 10.74 5.36
C ILE A 284 -11.64 9.46 4.63
N PHE A 285 -10.36 9.11 4.78
CA PHE A 285 -9.75 7.90 4.20
C PHE A 285 -9.60 6.82 5.28
N ASP A 286 -10.72 6.45 5.89
CA ASP A 286 -10.74 5.63 7.10
C ASP A 286 -10.83 4.11 6.83
N ARG A 287 -10.85 3.70 5.57
CA ARG A 287 -10.95 2.29 5.18
C ARG A 287 -9.81 1.88 4.25
N GLU A 288 -9.38 0.64 4.40
CA GLU A 288 -8.56 -0.11 3.47
C GLU A 288 -9.41 -1.23 2.88
N TYR A 289 -9.44 -1.35 1.54
CA TYR A 289 -10.36 -2.22 0.81
C TYR A 289 -9.61 -3.39 0.18
N PHE A 290 -10.26 -4.56 0.17
CA PHE A 290 -9.68 -5.79 -0.32
C PHE A 290 -10.65 -6.59 -1.17
N HIS A 291 -10.10 -7.17 -2.25
CA HIS A 291 -10.66 -8.33 -2.92
C HIS A 291 -10.08 -9.58 -2.27
N VAL A 292 -10.91 -10.57 -1.96
CA VAL A 292 -10.52 -11.74 -1.14
C VAL A 292 -10.55 -13.01 -1.99
N ILE A 293 -9.42 -13.71 -2.01
CA ILE A 293 -9.30 -15.02 -2.66
C ILE A 293 -9.08 -16.05 -1.55
N GLU A 294 -10.03 -16.98 -1.41
CA GLU A 294 -9.98 -18.05 -0.42
C GLU A 294 -9.69 -19.39 -1.08
N LEU A 295 -8.93 -20.23 -0.38
CA LEU A 295 -8.78 -21.63 -0.75
C LEU A 295 -10.04 -22.38 -0.30
N GLN A 296 -10.78 -22.90 -1.27
CA GLN A 296 -11.89 -23.81 -1.02
C GLN A 296 -11.40 -25.17 -0.53
#